data_fac6ad1292fe34efcba5ad56eb176d2d
#
_entry.id   fac6ad1292fe34efcba5ad56eb176d2d
#
_cell.length_a   1.000
_cell.length_b   1.000
_cell.length_c   1.000
_cell.angle_alpha   90.00
_cell.angle_beta   90.00
_cell.angle_gamma   90.00
#
_symmetry.space_group_name_H-M   'P 1'
#
loop_
_entity.id
_entity.type
_entity.pdbx_description
1 polymer ?
#
loop_
_entity_poly.entity_id
_entity_poly.type
_entity_poly.pdbx_seq_one_letter_code
_entity_poly.pdbx_strand_id
1 'polypeptide(L)'
;MSSFVYRTTTNTTADSKYDVLGHHMPARIFFFVTVEEVGKDGMLVRRTYSTVNDPYLKQLELSPLGEMREVYPEKYGLWSKGGPKAPGSVVEHVLEYDKLTSYASASRTYPEGAGRMAGKTVYVDIAKARRAGARLVTTDEIVRAIDEYAAKARSKDRRWAEHIKQKVLAMDKEVLVQPRPMVPGEGVFSQRGLAISLGIVKYARVVRVVGLAFTGYDLSVASNESIRLKSIRPLEKEVIRQAGGWAGSWAGAVAGARVGATAGAMVGIELGPGAVITGAIGGIVFGAIGYFGGSMIAGQIPDK
;
A
#
# COMPACT_ATOMS: atom_id res chain seq x y z
N MET A 1 -31.91 -8.06 -6.85
CA MET A 1 -31.51 -7.51 -5.53
C MET A 1 -31.93 -8.50 -4.47
N SER A 2 -31.03 -9.33 -4.00
CA SER A 2 -31.32 -10.33 -2.97
C SER A 2 -31.16 -9.63 -1.61
N SER A 3 -32.26 -9.44 -0.92
CA SER A 3 -32.27 -8.95 0.46
C SER A 3 -31.73 -10.07 1.35
N PHE A 4 -30.54 -9.88 1.91
CA PHE A 4 -30.07 -10.72 3.00
C PHE A 4 -30.92 -10.46 4.24
N VAL A 5 -31.90 -11.33 4.48
CA VAL A 5 -32.64 -11.36 5.73
C VAL A 5 -31.81 -12.11 6.76
N TYR A 6 -31.20 -11.39 7.67
CA TYR A 6 -30.58 -11.98 8.85
C TYR A 6 -31.67 -12.58 9.74
N ARG A 7 -31.72 -13.90 9.81
CA ARG A 7 -32.47 -14.61 10.85
C ARG A 7 -31.56 -14.75 12.08
N THR A 8 -31.79 -13.91 13.05
CA THR A 8 -31.26 -14.13 14.40
C THR A 8 -32.03 -15.25 15.07
N THR A 9 -31.31 -16.27 15.52
CA THR A 9 -31.85 -17.43 16.22
C THR A 9 -31.88 -17.27 17.75
N THR A 10 -31.67 -16.08 18.27
CA THR A 10 -31.67 -15.81 19.72
C THR A 10 -32.96 -15.11 20.17
N ASN A 11 -33.60 -15.71 21.16
CA ASN A 11 -34.93 -15.40 21.65
C ASN A 11 -35.05 -14.13 22.54
N THR A 12 -34.14 -13.18 22.47
CA THR A 12 -34.25 -11.94 23.26
C THR A 12 -34.31 -10.74 22.35
N THR A 13 -35.37 -9.97 22.44
CA THR A 13 -35.65 -8.76 21.65
C THR A 13 -34.60 -7.65 21.79
N ALA A 14 -33.77 -7.70 22.79
CA ALA A 14 -32.63 -6.79 22.98
C ALA A 14 -31.41 -7.21 22.12
N ASP A 15 -31.09 -8.49 22.07
CA ASP A 15 -29.93 -9.01 21.33
C ASP A 15 -30.06 -8.81 19.81
N SER A 16 -31.27 -8.89 19.25
CA SER A 16 -31.49 -8.77 17.82
C SER A 16 -31.16 -7.40 17.24
N LYS A 17 -31.39 -6.31 18.01
CA LYS A 17 -31.05 -4.96 17.55
C LYS A 17 -29.55 -4.71 17.55
N TYR A 18 -28.83 -5.32 18.47
CA TYR A 18 -27.38 -5.22 18.55
C TYR A 18 -26.66 -6.05 17.53
N ASP A 19 -27.14 -7.26 17.29
CA ASP A 19 -26.59 -8.15 16.29
C ASP A 19 -26.60 -7.51 14.90
N VAL A 20 -27.65 -6.78 14.54
CA VAL A 20 -27.72 -6.10 13.24
C VAL A 20 -26.68 -4.99 13.10
N LEU A 21 -26.37 -4.25 14.16
CA LEU A 21 -25.46 -3.10 14.11
C LEU A 21 -24.01 -3.49 14.43
N GLY A 22 -23.79 -4.37 15.39
CA GLY A 22 -22.44 -4.81 15.81
C GLY A 22 -21.78 -5.73 14.80
N HIS A 23 -22.52 -6.69 14.26
CA HIS A 23 -21.99 -7.73 13.38
C HIS A 23 -21.78 -7.28 11.93
N HIS A 24 -22.38 -6.18 11.50
CA HIS A 24 -22.21 -5.66 10.14
C HIS A 24 -20.87 -4.94 9.89
N MET A 25 -20.00 -4.83 10.90
CA MET A 25 -18.78 -4.06 10.77
C MET A 25 -17.47 -4.86 11.03
N PRO A 26 -17.39 -6.15 10.66
CA PRO A 26 -16.13 -6.91 10.83
C PRO A 26 -14.98 -6.35 10.00
N ALA A 27 -15.30 -5.63 8.92
CA ALA A 27 -14.33 -4.97 8.06
C ALA A 27 -13.66 -3.73 8.69
N ARG A 28 -14.08 -3.30 9.89
CA ARG A 28 -13.57 -2.09 10.55
C ARG A 28 -12.05 -2.06 10.66
N ILE A 29 -11.44 -3.16 11.08
CA ILE A 29 -9.98 -3.25 11.25
C ILE A 29 -9.28 -3.50 9.92
N PHE A 30 -9.89 -4.23 9.02
CA PHE A 30 -9.34 -4.42 7.68
C PHE A 30 -9.09 -3.06 6.98
N PHE A 31 -10.07 -2.17 7.01
CA PHE A 31 -9.92 -0.83 6.45
C PHE A 31 -8.86 0.00 7.18
N PHE A 32 -8.63 -0.25 8.47
CA PHE A 32 -7.52 0.35 9.22
C PHE A 32 -6.16 -0.03 8.64
N VAL A 33 -5.93 -1.31 8.43
CA VAL A 33 -4.66 -1.81 7.90
C VAL A 33 -4.43 -1.27 6.49
N THR A 34 -5.46 -1.28 5.64
CA THR A 34 -5.36 -0.78 4.27
C THR A 34 -5.15 0.75 4.22
N VAL A 35 -5.81 1.51 5.09
CA VAL A 35 -5.68 2.98 5.15
C VAL A 35 -4.29 3.41 5.58
N GLU A 36 -3.68 2.68 6.53
CA GLU A 36 -2.33 3.00 7.00
C GLU A 36 -1.24 2.59 6.00
N GLU A 37 -1.53 1.71 5.08
CA GLU A 37 -0.54 1.11 4.19
C GLU A 37 -0.37 1.81 2.84
N VAL A 38 -1.36 2.54 2.33
CA VAL A 38 -1.26 3.21 1.03
C VAL A 38 -0.85 4.67 1.21
N GLY A 39 0.36 4.99 0.78
CA GLY A 39 0.88 6.36 0.77
C GLY A 39 1.18 6.95 2.14
N LYS A 40 1.38 6.13 3.18
CA LYS A 40 1.69 6.58 4.55
C LYS A 40 2.87 7.55 4.61
N ASP A 41 3.96 7.21 3.92
CA ASP A 41 5.17 8.04 3.85
C ASP A 41 5.24 8.88 2.55
N GLY A 42 4.13 8.95 1.81
CA GLY A 42 4.06 9.61 0.52
C GLY A 42 4.35 8.69 -0.66
N MET A 43 4.32 9.29 -1.84
CA MET A 43 4.55 8.62 -3.12
C MET A 43 5.73 9.24 -3.86
N LEU A 44 6.50 8.41 -4.55
CA LEU A 44 7.42 8.86 -5.58
C LEU A 44 6.78 8.65 -6.94
N VAL A 45 7.05 9.55 -7.86
CA VAL A 45 6.51 9.49 -9.23
C VAL A 45 7.62 9.07 -10.18
N ARG A 46 7.41 7.99 -10.91
CA ARG A 46 8.34 7.51 -11.93
C ARG A 46 7.70 7.57 -13.30
N ARG A 47 8.44 8.03 -14.29
CA ARG A 47 8.10 7.89 -15.70
C ARG A 47 8.68 6.60 -16.24
N THR A 48 7.86 5.80 -16.92
CA THR A 48 8.24 4.52 -17.51
C THR A 48 7.99 4.56 -19.02
N TYR A 49 8.61 3.64 -19.76
CA TYR A 49 8.29 3.51 -21.19
C TYR A 49 6.81 3.18 -21.39
N SER A 50 6.24 3.71 -22.45
CA SER A 50 4.80 3.52 -22.75
C SER A 50 4.51 2.13 -23.32
N THR A 51 5.47 1.55 -24.03
CA THR A 51 5.34 0.26 -24.71
C THR A 51 6.68 -0.49 -24.73
N VAL A 52 6.61 -1.81 -24.84
CA VAL A 52 7.79 -2.68 -25.01
C VAL A 52 8.49 -2.48 -26.37
N ASN A 53 7.80 -1.86 -27.32
CA ASN A 53 8.36 -1.56 -28.65
C ASN A 53 9.01 -0.16 -28.72
N ASP A 54 9.20 0.49 -27.58
CA ASP A 54 9.89 1.78 -27.53
C ASP A 54 11.33 1.64 -28.03
N PRO A 55 11.77 2.47 -29.03
CA PRO A 55 13.10 2.35 -29.62
C PRO A 55 14.25 2.54 -28.59
N TYR A 56 14.06 3.43 -27.60
CA TYR A 56 15.06 3.66 -26.56
C TYR A 56 15.14 2.49 -25.57
N LEU A 57 14.01 1.84 -25.31
CA LEU A 57 13.98 0.62 -24.51
C LEU A 57 14.72 -0.52 -25.20
N LYS A 58 14.52 -0.68 -26.51
CA LYS A 58 15.20 -1.71 -27.32
C LYS A 58 16.71 -1.53 -27.37
N GLN A 59 17.20 -0.28 -27.35
CA GLN A 59 18.65 -0.01 -27.30
C GLN A 59 19.32 -0.48 -25.99
N LEU A 60 18.55 -0.81 -24.96
CA LEU A 60 19.09 -1.31 -23.70
C LEU A 60 19.35 -2.81 -23.73
N GLU A 61 18.93 -3.52 -24.77
CA GLU A 61 19.14 -4.97 -24.96
C GLU A 61 18.74 -5.81 -23.74
N LEU A 62 17.66 -5.41 -23.07
CA LEU A 62 17.16 -6.12 -21.91
C LEU A 62 16.52 -7.44 -22.33
N SER A 63 16.47 -8.40 -21.40
CA SER A 63 15.67 -9.59 -21.60
C SER A 63 14.18 -9.25 -21.78
N PRO A 64 13.36 -10.09 -22.42
CA PRO A 64 11.92 -9.83 -22.59
C PRO A 64 11.21 -9.51 -21.25
N LEU A 65 11.58 -10.20 -20.18
CA LEU A 65 11.07 -9.90 -18.84
C LEU A 65 11.59 -8.54 -18.31
N GLY A 66 12.83 -8.17 -18.62
CA GLY A 66 13.40 -6.87 -18.28
C GLY A 66 12.65 -5.72 -18.96
N GLU A 67 12.33 -5.86 -20.24
CA GLU A 67 11.51 -4.89 -20.97
C GLU A 67 10.10 -4.76 -20.36
N MET A 68 9.46 -5.89 -20.04
CA MET A 68 8.15 -5.89 -19.40
C MET A 68 8.16 -5.21 -18.03
N ARG A 69 9.24 -5.36 -17.24
CA ARG A 69 9.42 -4.68 -15.95
C ARG A 69 9.58 -3.17 -16.08
N GLU A 70 10.27 -2.71 -17.12
CA GLU A 70 10.43 -1.28 -17.40
C GLU A 70 9.15 -0.61 -17.89
N VAL A 71 8.28 -1.36 -18.56
CA VAL A 71 6.99 -0.84 -19.07
C VAL A 71 5.87 -0.99 -18.04
N TYR A 72 5.83 -2.10 -17.32
CA TYR A 72 4.74 -2.46 -16.42
C TYR A 72 5.23 -2.79 -15.00
N PRO A 73 5.95 -1.87 -14.31
CA PRO A 73 6.44 -2.14 -12.97
C PRO A 73 5.32 -2.33 -11.94
N GLU A 74 4.13 -1.80 -12.20
CA GLU A 74 2.93 -2.04 -11.41
C GLU A 74 2.46 -3.50 -11.45
N LYS A 75 2.89 -4.27 -12.46
CA LYS A 75 2.56 -5.68 -12.63
C LYS A 75 3.72 -6.60 -12.24
N TYR A 76 4.93 -6.26 -12.70
CA TYR A 76 6.10 -7.13 -12.57
C TYR A 76 7.03 -6.71 -11.43
N GLY A 77 6.68 -5.67 -10.68
CA GLY A 77 7.54 -5.05 -9.67
C GLY A 77 8.53 -4.05 -10.26
N LEU A 78 8.99 -3.13 -9.41
CA LEU A 78 10.02 -2.17 -9.79
C LEU A 78 11.40 -2.80 -9.61
N TRP A 79 12.13 -2.89 -10.71
CA TRP A 79 13.51 -3.37 -10.79
C TRP A 79 14.42 -2.26 -11.25
N SER A 80 15.71 -2.41 -11.00
CA SER A 80 16.74 -1.62 -11.64
C SER A 80 17.18 -2.29 -12.95
N LYS A 81 17.45 -1.49 -13.98
CA LYS A 81 17.82 -2.00 -15.33
C LYS A 81 19.05 -2.92 -15.32
N GLY A 82 20.07 -2.57 -14.54
CA GLY A 82 21.27 -3.38 -14.38
C GLY A 82 21.16 -4.48 -13.33
N GLY A 83 20.02 -4.58 -12.64
CA GLY A 83 19.84 -5.51 -11.53
C GLY A 83 20.39 -4.97 -10.20
N PRO A 84 20.09 -5.66 -9.08
CA PRO A 84 20.37 -5.17 -7.72
C PRO A 84 21.87 -5.11 -7.36
N LYS A 85 22.72 -5.80 -8.13
CA LYS A 85 24.17 -5.89 -7.92
C LYS A 85 24.99 -5.14 -8.98
N ALA A 86 24.33 -4.37 -9.86
CA ALA A 86 25.05 -3.59 -10.86
C ALA A 86 26.00 -2.59 -10.18
N PRO A 87 27.24 -2.45 -10.66
CA PRO A 87 28.31 -1.72 -9.98
C PRO A 87 28.20 -0.20 -10.09
N GLY A 88 27.32 0.31 -10.96
CA GLY A 88 27.22 1.75 -11.22
C GLY A 88 26.95 2.58 -9.97
N SER A 89 27.70 3.68 -9.85
CA SER A 89 27.54 4.66 -8.78
C SER A 89 26.32 5.56 -9.00
N VAL A 90 25.92 6.30 -7.96
CA VAL A 90 24.87 7.34 -8.04
C VAL A 90 25.18 8.36 -9.15
N VAL A 91 26.44 8.79 -9.23
CA VAL A 91 26.88 9.77 -10.22
C VAL A 91 26.82 9.23 -11.64
N GLU A 92 27.31 8.01 -11.87
CA GLU A 92 27.24 7.38 -13.19
C GLU A 92 25.79 7.20 -13.67
N HIS A 93 24.89 6.87 -12.76
CA HIS A 93 23.47 6.79 -13.08
C HIS A 93 22.89 8.15 -13.48
N VAL A 94 23.08 9.16 -12.65
CA VAL A 94 22.43 10.49 -12.83
C VAL A 94 23.06 11.26 -13.99
N LEU A 95 24.35 11.13 -14.23
CA LEU A 95 25.05 11.73 -15.37
C LEU A 95 24.87 10.93 -16.68
N GLU A 96 24.11 9.82 -16.63
CA GLU A 96 23.80 8.94 -17.76
C GLU A 96 25.07 8.28 -18.39
N TYR A 97 26.12 8.12 -17.60
CA TYR A 97 27.34 7.41 -18.03
C TYR A 97 27.15 5.89 -18.04
N ASP A 98 26.31 5.39 -17.16
CA ASP A 98 25.88 3.99 -17.16
C ASP A 98 24.34 3.92 -17.11
N LYS A 99 23.75 3.25 -18.09
CA LYS A 99 22.31 3.05 -18.21
C LYS A 99 21.82 1.81 -17.47
N LEU A 100 22.73 0.87 -17.16
CA LEU A 100 22.41 -0.42 -16.54
C LEU A 100 22.88 -0.47 -15.08
N THR A 101 22.46 0.51 -14.29
CA THR A 101 22.80 0.61 -12.88
C THR A 101 21.81 -0.11 -11.96
N SER A 102 22.13 -0.18 -10.67
CA SER A 102 21.25 -0.72 -9.63
C SER A 102 20.16 0.27 -9.17
N TYR A 103 20.01 1.40 -9.83
CA TYR A 103 19.08 2.45 -9.48
C TYR A 103 17.92 2.58 -10.48
N ALA A 104 16.81 3.11 -10.00
CA ALA A 104 15.67 3.51 -10.79
C ALA A 104 15.29 4.95 -10.41
N SER A 105 15.33 5.88 -11.38
CA SER A 105 14.99 7.29 -11.17
C SER A 105 13.50 7.46 -10.87
N ALA A 106 13.20 8.29 -9.89
CA ALA A 106 11.86 8.73 -9.54
C ALA A 106 11.91 10.21 -9.11
N SER A 107 10.77 10.84 -8.97
CA SER A 107 10.63 12.25 -8.58
C SER A 107 9.75 12.40 -7.35
N ARG A 108 10.01 13.43 -6.55
CA ARG A 108 9.09 13.89 -5.51
C ARG A 108 8.01 14.84 -6.02
N THR A 109 8.08 15.26 -7.29
CA THR A 109 7.08 16.13 -7.89
C THR A 109 5.80 15.33 -8.17
N TYR A 110 4.83 15.49 -7.32
CA TYR A 110 3.53 14.79 -7.43
C TYR A 110 2.46 15.76 -7.93
N PRO A 111 1.56 15.35 -8.80
CA PRO A 111 1.45 14.03 -9.43
C PRO A 111 2.21 13.86 -10.76
N GLU A 112 2.86 14.89 -11.27
CA GLU A 112 3.38 14.95 -12.65
C GLU A 112 4.67 14.15 -12.85
N GLY A 113 5.52 14.10 -11.84
CA GLY A 113 6.85 13.49 -11.92
C GLY A 113 7.89 14.36 -12.59
N ALA A 114 9.02 13.79 -12.98
CA ALA A 114 10.10 14.49 -13.65
C ALA A 114 9.68 14.93 -15.05
N GLY A 115 9.77 16.22 -15.35
CA GLY A 115 9.35 16.79 -16.63
C GLY A 115 10.20 16.38 -17.83
N ARG A 116 11.42 15.86 -17.60
CA ARG A 116 12.36 15.44 -18.65
C ARG A 116 11.97 14.17 -19.38
N MET A 117 11.18 13.29 -18.75
CA MET A 117 10.87 11.98 -19.29
C MET A 117 9.46 11.93 -19.88
N ALA A 118 9.36 11.59 -21.16
CA ALA A 118 8.10 11.17 -21.77
C ALA A 118 7.78 9.74 -21.36
N GLY A 119 6.49 9.37 -21.35
CA GLY A 119 6.04 8.03 -21.04
C GLY A 119 4.88 8.01 -20.06
N LYS A 120 4.49 6.81 -19.63
CA LYS A 120 3.41 6.68 -18.65
C LYS A 120 3.92 6.93 -17.23
N THR A 121 3.02 7.43 -16.40
CA THR A 121 3.31 7.71 -14.99
C THR A 121 2.94 6.51 -14.14
N VAL A 122 3.85 6.13 -13.24
CA VAL A 122 3.59 5.19 -12.15
C VAL A 122 4.00 5.82 -10.82
N TYR A 123 3.36 5.37 -9.75
CA TYR A 123 3.54 5.88 -8.40
C TYR A 123 4.11 4.78 -7.51
N VAL A 124 5.20 5.07 -6.83
CA VAL A 124 5.88 4.12 -5.93
C VAL A 124 5.58 4.53 -4.49
N ASP A 125 4.96 3.65 -3.75
CA ASP A 125 4.71 3.82 -2.32
C ASP A 125 6.01 3.72 -1.53
N ILE A 126 6.39 4.82 -0.88
CA ILE A 126 7.66 4.92 -0.14
C ILE A 126 7.73 3.91 1.00
N ALA A 127 6.64 3.77 1.76
CA ALA A 127 6.61 2.84 2.89
C ALA A 127 6.75 1.38 2.41
N LYS A 128 6.05 1.01 1.34
CA LYS A 128 6.13 -0.34 0.75
C LYS A 128 7.50 -0.61 0.13
N ALA A 129 8.08 0.37 -0.57
CA ALA A 129 9.43 0.24 -1.12
C ALA A 129 10.47 -0.01 -0.03
N ARG A 130 10.43 0.76 1.07
CA ARG A 130 11.32 0.57 2.22
C ARG A 130 11.12 -0.77 2.90
N ARG A 131 9.89 -1.21 3.10
CA ARG A 131 9.60 -2.55 3.65
C ARG A 131 10.12 -3.68 2.77
N ALA A 132 10.13 -3.50 1.46
CA ALA A 132 10.74 -4.42 0.52
C ALA A 132 12.28 -4.36 0.49
N GLY A 133 12.91 -3.57 1.36
CA GLY A 133 14.36 -3.43 1.47
C GLY A 133 14.97 -2.44 0.47
N ALA A 134 14.17 -1.67 -0.28
CA ALA A 134 14.71 -0.68 -1.20
C ALA A 134 15.39 0.46 -0.44
N ARG A 135 16.59 0.84 -0.88
CA ARG A 135 17.26 2.07 -0.46
C ARG A 135 16.75 3.23 -1.30
N LEU A 136 16.46 4.35 -0.65
CA LEU A 136 16.13 5.60 -1.32
C LEU A 136 17.34 6.52 -1.18
N VAL A 137 17.88 6.96 -2.32
CA VAL A 137 18.92 7.99 -2.36
C VAL A 137 18.21 9.32 -2.57
N THR A 138 18.33 10.20 -1.60
CA THR A 138 17.63 11.49 -1.60
C THR A 138 18.25 12.48 -2.58
N THR A 139 17.50 13.51 -2.95
CA THR A 139 18.00 14.63 -3.80
C THR A 139 19.29 15.22 -3.24
N ASP A 140 19.39 15.39 -1.92
CA ASP A 140 20.58 15.96 -1.27
C ASP A 140 21.79 15.02 -1.36
N GLU A 141 21.56 13.70 -1.24
CA GLU A 141 22.63 12.70 -1.43
C GLU A 141 23.11 12.67 -2.89
N ILE A 142 22.18 12.82 -3.86
CA ILE A 142 22.52 12.91 -5.28
C ILE A 142 23.36 14.16 -5.54
N VAL A 143 22.92 15.30 -5.04
CA VAL A 143 23.65 16.59 -5.20
C VAL A 143 25.05 16.49 -4.61
N ARG A 144 25.18 15.94 -3.41
CA ARG A 144 26.49 15.75 -2.78
C ARG A 144 27.41 14.85 -3.62
N ALA A 145 26.88 13.75 -4.14
CA ALA A 145 27.65 12.87 -5.00
C ALA A 145 28.10 13.56 -6.30
N ILE A 146 27.24 14.40 -6.89
CA ILE A 146 27.61 15.20 -8.08
C ILE A 146 28.70 16.21 -7.72
N ASP A 147 28.62 16.90 -6.57
CA ASP A 147 29.60 17.89 -6.12
C ASP A 147 30.97 17.24 -5.87
N GLU A 148 31.00 16.10 -5.22
CA GLU A 148 32.22 15.32 -4.99
C GLU A 148 32.90 14.88 -6.30
N TYR A 149 32.08 14.49 -7.29
CA TYR A 149 32.56 14.17 -8.63
C TYR A 149 33.08 15.41 -9.35
N ALA A 150 32.33 16.51 -9.38
CA ALA A 150 32.67 17.73 -10.07
C ALA A 150 33.98 18.35 -9.54
N ALA A 151 34.26 18.20 -8.23
CA ALA A 151 35.51 18.68 -7.64
C ALA A 151 36.75 18.03 -8.22
N LYS A 152 36.65 16.77 -8.69
CA LYS A 152 37.74 15.98 -9.26
C LYS A 152 37.71 15.92 -10.79
N ALA A 153 36.61 16.32 -11.39
CA ALA A 153 36.38 16.19 -12.82
C ALA A 153 37.12 17.25 -13.66
N ARG A 154 37.37 16.92 -14.92
CA ARG A 154 37.89 17.87 -15.92
C ARG A 154 36.83 18.93 -16.22
N SER A 155 37.24 20.06 -16.77
CA SER A 155 36.38 21.23 -17.00
C SER A 155 35.12 20.94 -17.83
N LYS A 156 35.19 20.04 -18.80
CA LYS A 156 34.03 19.61 -19.60
C LYS A 156 33.02 18.80 -18.75
N ASP A 157 33.50 17.82 -18.03
CA ASP A 157 32.68 16.91 -17.22
C ASP A 157 32.12 17.66 -16.00
N ARG A 158 32.87 18.62 -15.45
CA ARG A 158 32.39 19.51 -14.40
C ARG A 158 31.20 20.34 -14.85
N ARG A 159 31.25 20.93 -16.05
CA ARG A 159 30.13 21.72 -16.60
C ARG A 159 28.91 20.85 -16.84
N TRP A 160 29.09 19.62 -17.30
CA TRP A 160 27.99 18.67 -17.46
C TRP A 160 27.39 18.29 -16.10
N ALA A 161 28.22 17.96 -15.12
CA ALA A 161 27.79 17.65 -13.77
C ALA A 161 26.96 18.80 -13.14
N GLU A 162 27.44 20.06 -13.26
CA GLU A 162 26.70 21.21 -12.77
C GLU A 162 25.36 21.41 -13.49
N HIS A 163 25.32 21.23 -14.80
CA HIS A 163 24.08 21.30 -15.58
C HIS A 163 23.05 20.25 -15.11
N ILE A 164 23.47 19.02 -14.89
CA ILE A 164 22.59 17.95 -14.38
C ILE A 164 22.17 18.23 -12.95
N LYS A 165 23.06 18.72 -12.09
CA LYS A 165 22.73 19.11 -10.73
C LYS A 165 21.58 20.11 -10.68
N GLN A 166 21.60 21.13 -11.53
CA GLN A 166 20.52 22.11 -11.63
C GLN A 166 19.19 21.44 -12.04
N LYS A 167 19.22 20.49 -12.96
CA LYS A 167 18.02 19.72 -13.34
C LYS A 167 17.48 18.89 -12.19
N VAL A 168 18.35 18.17 -11.49
CA VAL A 168 18.00 17.35 -10.31
C VAL A 168 17.30 18.20 -9.25
N LEU A 169 17.83 19.40 -8.96
CA LEU A 169 17.28 20.29 -7.94
C LEU A 169 15.98 20.96 -8.37
N ALA A 170 15.98 21.61 -9.53
CA ALA A 170 14.92 22.53 -9.92
C ALA A 170 13.76 21.84 -10.63
N MET A 171 14.05 20.89 -11.52
CA MET A 171 13.04 20.29 -12.39
C MET A 171 12.51 18.94 -11.88
N ASP A 172 13.42 18.07 -11.48
CA ASP A 172 13.05 16.69 -11.23
C ASP A 172 12.80 16.38 -9.76
N LYS A 173 13.41 17.11 -8.85
CA LYS A 173 13.46 16.74 -7.43
C LYS A 173 13.75 15.25 -7.29
N GLU A 174 14.81 14.81 -7.99
CA GLU A 174 15.09 13.41 -8.24
C GLU A 174 15.41 12.67 -6.95
N VAL A 175 14.89 11.47 -6.87
CA VAL A 175 15.18 10.46 -5.85
C VAL A 175 15.47 9.15 -6.57
N LEU A 176 16.54 8.47 -6.21
CA LEU A 176 16.81 7.16 -6.78
C LEU A 176 16.28 6.09 -5.86
N VAL A 177 15.53 5.16 -6.43
CA VAL A 177 15.12 3.93 -5.77
C VAL A 177 16.11 2.85 -6.15
N GLN A 178 16.77 2.25 -5.16
CA GLN A 178 17.61 1.07 -5.35
C GLN A 178 16.85 -0.15 -4.82
N PRO A 179 16.17 -0.92 -5.69
CA PRO A 179 15.44 -2.11 -5.28
C PRO A 179 16.38 -3.21 -4.80
N ARG A 180 15.96 -4.02 -3.80
CA ARG A 180 16.78 -5.11 -3.26
C ARG A 180 15.94 -6.35 -2.93
N PRO A 181 15.69 -7.27 -3.85
CA PRO A 181 16.03 -7.19 -5.28
C PRO A 181 15.01 -6.40 -6.08
N MET A 182 13.78 -6.20 -5.56
CA MET A 182 12.63 -5.62 -6.25
C MET A 182 11.70 -4.93 -5.27
N VAL A 183 11.02 -3.86 -5.69
CA VAL A 183 9.81 -3.39 -5.03
C VAL A 183 8.63 -4.14 -5.63
N PRO A 184 7.86 -4.91 -4.86
CA PRO A 184 6.74 -5.67 -5.39
C PRO A 184 5.70 -4.79 -6.11
N GLY A 185 5.00 -5.34 -7.11
CA GLY A 185 3.99 -4.61 -7.88
C GLY A 185 2.88 -4.00 -7.04
N GLU A 186 2.56 -4.59 -5.89
CA GLU A 186 1.62 -4.04 -4.90
C GLU A 186 2.07 -2.72 -4.26
N GLY A 187 3.36 -2.39 -4.37
CA GLY A 187 3.95 -1.09 -3.97
C GLY A 187 4.08 -0.10 -5.12
N VAL A 188 3.66 -0.47 -6.33
CA VAL A 188 3.75 0.37 -7.53
C VAL A 188 2.38 0.50 -8.17
N PHE A 189 1.91 1.70 -8.37
CA PHE A 189 0.56 1.97 -8.84
C PHE A 189 0.57 2.65 -10.20
N SER A 190 -0.29 2.22 -11.12
CA SER A 190 -0.69 3.04 -12.25
C SER A 190 -1.54 4.22 -11.78
N GLN A 191 -1.71 5.25 -12.59
CA GLN A 191 -2.56 6.41 -12.26
C GLN A 191 -3.99 5.99 -11.88
N ARG A 192 -4.59 5.12 -12.68
CA ARG A 192 -5.93 4.58 -12.42
C ARG A 192 -5.95 3.73 -11.14
N GLY A 193 -4.93 2.91 -10.96
CA GLY A 193 -4.81 2.06 -9.80
C GLY A 193 -4.65 2.84 -8.50
N LEU A 194 -3.87 3.91 -8.51
CA LEU A 194 -3.72 4.80 -7.36
C LEU A 194 -5.05 5.50 -7.05
N ALA A 195 -5.76 6.01 -8.06
CA ALA A 195 -7.06 6.66 -7.87
C ALA A 195 -8.08 5.72 -7.21
N ILE A 196 -8.16 4.47 -7.67
CA ILE A 196 -9.02 3.43 -7.07
C ILE A 196 -8.60 3.14 -5.63
N SER A 197 -7.29 2.95 -5.38
CA SER A 197 -6.76 2.65 -4.04
C SER A 197 -7.04 3.79 -3.06
N LEU A 198 -6.84 5.04 -3.47
CA LEU A 198 -7.16 6.22 -2.66
C LEU A 198 -8.66 6.38 -2.43
N GLY A 199 -9.50 6.02 -3.41
CA GLY A 199 -10.95 5.96 -3.27
C GLY A 199 -11.38 4.94 -2.20
N ILE A 200 -10.80 3.75 -2.21
CA ILE A 200 -11.00 2.72 -1.19
C ILE A 200 -10.56 3.22 0.19
N VAL A 201 -9.40 3.85 0.27
CA VAL A 201 -8.86 4.44 1.51
C VAL A 201 -9.81 5.51 2.06
N LYS A 202 -10.33 6.39 1.21
CA LYS A 202 -11.29 7.43 1.60
C LYS A 202 -12.59 6.80 2.15
N TYR A 203 -13.13 5.82 1.45
CA TYR A 203 -14.31 5.08 1.89
C TYR A 203 -14.06 4.35 3.22
N ALA A 204 -12.93 3.69 3.35
CA ALA A 204 -12.52 2.98 4.55
C ALA A 204 -12.44 3.90 5.78
N ARG A 205 -11.96 5.15 5.62
CA ARG A 205 -11.93 6.13 6.72
C ARG A 205 -13.33 6.46 7.23
N VAL A 206 -14.31 6.62 6.34
CA VAL A 206 -15.71 6.87 6.72
C VAL A 206 -16.29 5.68 7.48
N VAL A 207 -16.09 4.47 6.94
CA VAL A 207 -16.56 3.23 7.58
C VAL A 207 -15.91 3.02 8.94
N ARG A 208 -14.63 3.39 9.11
CA ARG A 208 -13.94 3.37 10.40
C ARG A 208 -14.62 4.22 11.45
N VAL A 209 -14.91 5.49 11.13
CA VAL A 209 -15.56 6.43 12.08
C VAL A 209 -16.91 5.89 12.52
N VAL A 210 -17.72 5.45 11.55
CA VAL A 210 -19.02 4.82 11.79
C VAL A 210 -18.86 3.57 12.67
N GLY A 211 -17.86 2.73 12.36
CA GLY A 211 -17.58 1.53 13.13
C GLY A 211 -17.23 1.77 14.60
N LEU A 212 -16.41 2.77 14.88
CA LEU A 212 -16.08 3.17 16.24
C LEU A 212 -17.30 3.72 16.99
N ALA A 213 -18.17 4.50 16.29
CA ALA A 213 -19.40 5.02 16.86
C ALA A 213 -20.34 3.88 17.29
N PHE A 214 -20.50 2.83 16.47
CA PHE A 214 -21.31 1.68 16.84
C PHE A 214 -20.72 0.89 18.01
N THR A 215 -19.41 0.68 18.07
CA THR A 215 -18.78 0.04 19.23
C THR A 215 -19.02 0.84 20.50
N GLY A 216 -18.89 2.17 20.43
CA GLY A 216 -19.20 3.06 21.55
C GLY A 216 -20.68 2.98 21.98
N TYR A 217 -21.60 2.91 21.02
CA TYR A 217 -23.01 2.73 21.29
C TYR A 217 -23.30 1.39 22.01
N ASP A 218 -22.77 0.27 21.47
CA ASP A 218 -22.95 -1.06 22.07
C ASP A 218 -22.47 -1.09 23.54
N LEU A 219 -21.27 -0.53 23.80
CA LEU A 219 -20.73 -0.43 25.15
C LEU A 219 -21.59 0.46 26.07
N SER A 220 -22.13 1.56 25.54
CA SER A 220 -22.99 2.46 26.32
C SER A 220 -24.29 1.78 26.76
N VAL A 221 -24.84 0.95 25.89
CA VAL A 221 -26.07 0.20 26.21
C VAL A 221 -25.77 -0.93 27.21
N ALA A 222 -24.70 -1.69 27.01
CA ALA A 222 -24.29 -2.71 28.00
C ALA A 222 -23.99 -2.08 29.37
N SER A 223 -23.46 -0.85 29.38
CA SER A 223 -23.29 -0.07 30.62
C SER A 223 -24.60 0.28 31.28
N ASN A 224 -25.56 0.80 30.51
CA ASN A 224 -26.91 1.12 31.06
C ASN A 224 -27.63 -0.12 31.58
N GLU A 225 -27.53 -1.24 30.91
CA GLU A 225 -28.04 -2.54 31.33
C GLU A 225 -27.39 -2.98 32.66
N SER A 226 -26.08 -2.82 32.77
CA SER A 226 -25.31 -3.14 33.97
C SER A 226 -25.81 -2.30 35.19
N ILE A 227 -26.07 -1.02 34.98
CA ILE A 227 -26.61 -0.13 35.99
C ILE A 227 -28.04 -0.58 36.40
N ARG A 228 -28.89 -0.87 35.42
CA ARG A 228 -30.27 -1.33 35.64
C ARG A 228 -30.33 -2.61 36.44
N LEU A 229 -29.46 -3.57 36.10
CA LEU A 229 -29.41 -4.88 36.77
C LEU A 229 -28.54 -4.87 38.03
N LYS A 230 -27.91 -3.75 38.38
CA LYS A 230 -26.94 -3.63 39.49
C LYS A 230 -25.85 -4.73 39.42
N SER A 231 -25.43 -5.05 38.19
CA SER A 231 -24.46 -6.11 37.91
C SER A 231 -23.51 -5.65 36.82
N ILE A 232 -22.21 -5.89 36.96
CA ILE A 232 -21.19 -5.57 35.95
C ILE A 232 -21.19 -6.56 34.77
N ARG A 233 -21.83 -7.71 34.88
CA ARG A 233 -21.81 -8.80 33.90
C ARG A 233 -22.19 -8.40 32.48
N PRO A 234 -23.27 -7.61 32.21
CA PRO A 234 -23.59 -7.20 30.84
C PRO A 234 -22.47 -6.41 30.18
N LEU A 235 -21.87 -5.47 30.89
CA LEU A 235 -20.74 -4.68 30.39
C LEU A 235 -19.50 -5.54 30.18
N GLU A 236 -19.18 -6.42 31.12
CA GLU A 236 -18.04 -7.34 31.01
C GLU A 236 -18.18 -8.27 29.79
N LYS A 237 -19.35 -8.87 29.59
CA LYS A 237 -19.64 -9.71 28.41
C LYS A 237 -19.47 -8.91 27.12
N GLU A 238 -19.98 -7.70 27.04
CA GLU A 238 -19.87 -6.88 25.85
C GLU A 238 -18.42 -6.47 25.57
N VAL A 239 -17.65 -6.09 26.57
CA VAL A 239 -16.21 -5.78 26.42
C VAL A 239 -15.44 -6.99 25.90
N ILE A 240 -15.68 -8.18 26.47
CA ILE A 240 -15.02 -9.41 26.03
C ILE A 240 -15.44 -9.76 24.58
N ARG A 241 -16.74 -9.64 24.27
CA ARG A 241 -17.28 -9.88 22.92
C ARG A 241 -16.66 -8.95 21.90
N GLN A 242 -16.60 -7.67 22.19
CA GLN A 242 -15.99 -6.68 21.30
C GLN A 242 -14.49 -6.93 21.13
N ALA A 243 -13.76 -7.17 22.22
CA ALA A 243 -12.33 -7.48 22.16
C ALA A 243 -12.05 -8.74 21.34
N GLY A 244 -12.82 -9.82 21.54
CA GLY A 244 -12.72 -11.05 20.75
C GLY A 244 -13.04 -10.85 19.28
N GLY A 245 -14.13 -10.13 18.99
CA GLY A 245 -14.51 -9.79 17.61
C GLY A 245 -13.44 -8.94 16.91
N TRP A 246 -12.92 -7.92 17.58
CA TRP A 246 -11.86 -7.06 17.04
C TRP A 246 -10.55 -7.81 16.80
N ALA A 247 -10.12 -8.62 17.75
CA ALA A 247 -8.91 -9.44 17.61
C ALA A 247 -9.04 -10.47 16.47
N GLY A 248 -10.18 -11.15 16.38
CA GLY A 248 -10.46 -12.10 15.31
C GLY A 248 -10.55 -11.41 13.94
N SER A 249 -11.19 -10.25 13.85
CA SER A 249 -11.27 -9.46 12.63
C SER A 249 -9.89 -9.01 12.16
N TRP A 250 -9.05 -8.54 13.08
CA TRP A 250 -7.68 -8.13 12.77
C TRP A 250 -6.84 -9.30 12.23
N ALA A 251 -6.86 -10.44 12.91
CA ALA A 251 -6.12 -11.62 12.49
C ALA A 251 -6.61 -12.13 11.12
N GLY A 252 -7.93 -12.21 10.94
CA GLY A 252 -8.55 -12.61 9.68
C GLY A 252 -8.26 -11.63 8.54
N ALA A 253 -8.33 -10.33 8.79
CA ALA A 253 -8.03 -9.30 7.80
C ALA A 253 -6.57 -9.35 7.34
N VAL A 254 -5.62 -9.51 8.25
CA VAL A 254 -4.18 -9.63 7.93
C VAL A 254 -3.92 -10.89 7.09
N ALA A 255 -4.50 -12.03 7.48
CA ALA A 255 -4.37 -13.27 6.74
C ALA A 255 -5.01 -13.15 5.33
N GLY A 256 -6.23 -12.64 5.28
CA GLY A 256 -6.97 -12.47 4.02
C GLY A 256 -6.34 -11.45 3.07
N ALA A 257 -5.79 -10.37 3.59
CA ALA A 257 -5.07 -9.39 2.79
C ALA A 257 -3.81 -10.00 2.14
N ARG A 258 -3.08 -10.84 2.87
CA ARG A 258 -1.90 -11.55 2.33
C ARG A 258 -2.29 -12.54 1.24
N VAL A 259 -3.29 -13.37 1.49
CA VAL A 259 -3.78 -14.35 0.51
C VAL A 259 -4.39 -13.65 -0.70
N GLY A 260 -5.20 -12.63 -0.49
CA GLY A 260 -5.81 -11.85 -1.57
C GLY A 260 -4.78 -11.08 -2.41
N ALA A 261 -3.74 -10.52 -1.78
CA ALA A 261 -2.67 -9.84 -2.48
C ALA A 261 -1.87 -10.78 -3.40
N THR A 262 -1.55 -11.99 -2.93
CA THR A 262 -0.88 -13.00 -3.76
C THR A 262 -1.76 -13.50 -4.91
N ALA A 263 -3.04 -13.77 -4.66
CA ALA A 263 -3.99 -14.16 -5.70
C ALA A 263 -4.22 -13.03 -6.72
N GLY A 264 -4.33 -11.79 -6.26
CA GLY A 264 -4.53 -10.63 -7.12
C GLY A 264 -3.33 -10.27 -7.99
N ALA A 265 -2.12 -10.52 -7.49
CA ALA A 265 -0.91 -10.39 -8.30
C ALA A 265 -0.88 -11.36 -9.48
N MET A 266 -1.52 -12.53 -9.34
CA MET A 266 -1.64 -13.52 -10.43
C MET A 266 -2.76 -13.23 -11.43
N VAL A 267 -3.85 -12.60 -10.99
CA VAL A 267 -5.07 -12.39 -11.80
C VAL A 267 -5.21 -10.93 -12.27
N GLY A 268 -4.66 -9.96 -11.55
CA GLY A 268 -4.81 -8.53 -11.79
C GLY A 268 -3.92 -7.97 -12.90
N ILE A 269 -3.99 -8.55 -14.06
CA ILE A 269 -3.07 -8.33 -15.20
C ILE A 269 -3.08 -6.87 -15.71
N GLU A 270 -4.16 -6.13 -15.56
CA GLU A 270 -4.28 -4.78 -16.13
C GLU A 270 -4.28 -3.63 -15.10
N LEU A 271 -4.40 -3.93 -13.83
CA LEU A 271 -4.66 -2.91 -12.81
C LEU A 271 -3.54 -2.77 -11.77
N GLY A 272 -2.31 -3.18 -11.99
CA GLY A 272 -1.18 -3.05 -11.04
C GLY A 272 -1.51 -3.06 -9.53
N PRO A 273 -2.56 -2.41 -9.05
CA PRO A 273 -3.09 -2.52 -7.71
C PRO A 273 -4.15 -3.62 -7.55
N GLY A 274 -4.28 -4.56 -8.48
CA GLY A 274 -5.15 -5.72 -8.32
C GLY A 274 -4.88 -6.45 -6.99
N ALA A 275 -3.63 -6.49 -6.57
CA ALA A 275 -3.23 -6.99 -5.25
C ALA A 275 -3.85 -6.20 -4.09
N VAL A 276 -4.02 -4.88 -4.20
CA VAL A 276 -4.66 -4.06 -3.18
C VAL A 276 -6.17 -4.31 -3.17
N ILE A 277 -6.79 -4.41 -4.34
CA ILE A 277 -8.24 -4.65 -4.46
C ILE A 277 -8.59 -6.07 -4.00
N THR A 278 -7.84 -7.07 -4.42
CA THR A 278 -8.07 -8.47 -4.02
C THR A 278 -7.61 -8.73 -2.59
N GLY A 279 -6.57 -8.05 -2.12
CA GLY A 279 -6.20 -8.00 -0.72
C GLY A 279 -7.31 -7.35 0.11
N ALA A 280 -7.95 -6.29 -0.40
CA ALA A 280 -9.10 -5.66 0.21
C ALA A 280 -10.30 -6.62 0.30
N ILE A 281 -10.65 -7.29 -0.78
CA ILE A 281 -11.74 -8.28 -0.80
C ILE A 281 -11.40 -9.46 0.11
N GLY A 282 -10.21 -10.00 0.03
CA GLY A 282 -9.75 -11.09 0.88
C GLY A 282 -9.79 -10.71 2.37
N GLY A 283 -9.30 -9.51 2.71
CA GLY A 283 -9.36 -9.00 4.08
C GLY A 283 -10.78 -8.80 4.59
N ILE A 284 -11.71 -8.33 3.76
CA ILE A 284 -13.12 -8.19 4.14
C ILE A 284 -13.72 -9.57 4.45
N VAL A 285 -13.53 -10.55 3.59
CA VAL A 285 -14.08 -11.89 3.77
C VAL A 285 -13.49 -12.57 5.00
N PHE A 286 -12.17 -12.64 5.10
CA PHE A 286 -11.49 -13.28 6.24
C PHE A 286 -11.59 -12.48 7.53
N GLY A 287 -11.65 -11.15 7.45
CA GLY A 287 -11.92 -10.30 8.58
C GLY A 287 -13.31 -10.52 9.16
N ALA A 288 -14.32 -10.71 8.30
CA ALA A 288 -15.66 -11.06 8.70
C ALA A 288 -15.70 -12.43 9.41
N ILE A 289 -15.10 -13.45 8.79
CA ILE A 289 -15.02 -14.80 9.37
C ILE A 289 -14.30 -14.75 10.74
N GLY A 290 -13.18 -14.02 10.83
CA GLY A 290 -12.43 -13.86 12.07
C GLY A 290 -13.21 -13.12 13.16
N TYR A 291 -13.99 -12.09 12.80
CA TYR A 291 -14.83 -11.36 13.73
C TYR A 291 -15.94 -12.25 14.31
N PHE A 292 -16.66 -12.95 13.46
CA PHE A 292 -17.73 -13.86 13.90
C PHE A 292 -17.16 -15.00 14.74
N GLY A 293 -16.05 -15.63 14.32
CA GLY A 293 -15.38 -16.68 15.08
C GLY A 293 -14.89 -16.19 16.44
N GLY A 294 -14.22 -15.05 16.49
CA GLY A 294 -13.72 -14.45 17.73
C GLY A 294 -14.84 -14.03 18.68
N SER A 295 -15.93 -13.45 18.17
CA SER A 295 -17.09 -13.05 18.99
C SER A 295 -17.88 -14.27 19.51
N MET A 296 -18.01 -15.33 18.72
CA MET A 296 -18.63 -16.60 19.16
C MET A 296 -17.84 -17.27 20.30
N ILE A 297 -16.52 -17.35 20.15
CA ILE A 297 -15.65 -17.95 21.19
C ILE A 297 -15.73 -17.11 22.47
N ALA A 298 -15.68 -15.78 22.34
CA ALA A 298 -15.79 -14.88 23.48
C ALA A 298 -17.18 -14.93 24.14
N GLY A 299 -18.24 -15.19 23.38
CA GLY A 299 -19.61 -15.33 23.88
C GLY A 299 -19.92 -16.66 24.60
N GLN A 300 -19.04 -17.66 24.47
CA GLN A 300 -19.19 -18.98 25.12
C GLN A 300 -18.64 -19.02 26.55
N ILE A 301 -18.18 -17.91 27.11
CA ILE A 301 -17.69 -17.85 28.48
C ILE A 301 -18.87 -18.16 29.43
N PRO A 302 -18.81 -19.26 30.22
CA PRO A 302 -19.94 -19.69 31.04
C PRO A 302 -20.28 -18.67 32.11
N ASP A 303 -21.57 -18.54 32.38
CA ASP A 303 -22.06 -17.82 33.54
C ASP A 303 -21.71 -18.63 34.81
N LYS A 304 -20.56 -18.37 35.43
CA LYS A 304 -20.22 -18.86 36.78
C LYS A 304 -20.72 -17.88 37.81
#